data_302cb5d663a9495d1c969ebdbf29cb9e
#
_entry.id   302cb5d663a9495d1c969ebdbf29cb9e
#
_cell.length_a   1.000
_cell.length_b   1.000
_cell.length_c   1.000
_cell.angle_alpha   90.00
_cell.angle_beta   90.00
_cell.angle_gamma   90.00
#
_symmetry.space_group_name_H-M   'P 1'
#
loop_
_entity.id
_entity.type
_entity.pdbx_description
1 polymer ?
#
loop_
_entity_poly.entity_id
_entity_poly.type
_entity_poly.pdbx_seq_one_letter_code
_entity_poly.pdbx_strand_id
1 'polypeptide(L)'
;TKTSQTMNILVCILAVALFAYLVWKKRLYRKWMELTLCIMLCGFMPLAVAFIYFMAPEVDYSMLMFYGYTLIYVLVLAMADICMAEWEQNSGIGLKKWTEYSRYGLVIVTAVVVFISCYTDYLVTNKAYLRMDIAVSRVNNYFNRIIASVEAQDDYQNGDDVTFVGNFYYKENPSVVEFDVMDSESLRELSGVALENGLMTSGARDNFIRHYVGFNMADLSEGDKEKIAQTTEFKEMPDYPAQGSIQKLNGIWVVKLCDYED
;
A
#
# COMPACT_ATOMS: atom_id res chain seq x y z
N THR A 1 2.84 4.16 11.98
CA THR A 1 3.58 4.43 13.23
C THR A 1 2.61 4.59 14.40
N LYS A 2 3.02 4.25 15.64
CA LYS A 2 2.18 4.45 16.84
C LYS A 2 1.64 5.88 16.94
N THR A 3 2.44 6.85 16.54
CA THR A 3 2.04 8.28 16.54
C THR A 3 0.89 8.57 15.58
N SER A 4 0.94 8.07 14.33
CA SER A 4 -0.15 8.25 13.36
C SER A 4 -1.44 7.57 13.84
N GLN A 5 -1.35 6.34 14.36
CA GLN A 5 -2.51 5.64 14.94
C GLN A 5 -3.14 6.42 16.10
N THR A 6 -2.32 6.96 17.00
CA THR A 6 -2.80 7.77 18.14
C THR A 6 -3.51 9.04 17.65
N MET A 7 -2.94 9.72 16.64
CA MET A 7 -3.54 10.93 16.06
C MET A 7 -4.86 10.62 15.35
N ASN A 8 -4.93 9.53 14.58
CA ASN A 8 -6.16 9.11 13.91
C ASN A 8 -7.28 8.75 14.92
N ILE A 9 -6.93 8.07 16.02
CA ILE A 9 -7.88 7.82 17.11
C ILE A 9 -8.37 9.13 17.72
N LEU A 10 -7.49 10.11 17.90
CA LEU A 10 -7.84 11.43 18.45
C LEU A 10 -8.79 12.20 17.52
N VAL A 11 -8.58 12.14 16.21
CA VAL A 11 -9.50 12.69 15.19
C VAL A 11 -10.87 12.01 15.27
N CYS A 12 -10.92 10.68 15.39
CA CYS A 12 -12.18 9.95 15.56
C CYS A 12 -12.91 10.34 16.84
N ILE A 13 -12.20 10.49 17.97
CA ILE A 13 -12.79 10.94 19.24
C ILE A 13 -13.35 12.35 19.08
N LEU A 14 -12.59 13.24 18.43
CA LEU A 14 -13.03 14.61 18.16
C LEU A 14 -14.28 14.63 17.26
N ALA A 15 -14.34 13.80 16.21
CA ALA A 15 -15.51 13.66 15.36
C ALA A 15 -16.75 13.23 16.15
N VAL A 16 -16.61 12.22 17.00
CA VAL A 16 -17.70 11.73 17.86
C VAL A 16 -18.15 12.80 18.86
N ALA A 17 -17.21 13.52 19.47
CA ALA A 17 -17.53 14.58 20.42
C ALA A 17 -18.27 15.76 19.75
N LEU A 18 -17.82 16.20 18.58
CA LEU A 18 -18.51 17.25 17.80
C LEU A 18 -19.90 16.80 17.36
N PHE A 19 -20.02 15.56 16.90
CA PHE A 19 -21.33 15.00 16.51
C PHE A 19 -22.28 14.93 17.71
N ALA A 20 -21.85 14.40 18.85
CA ALA A 20 -22.64 14.34 20.07
C ALA A 20 -23.09 15.73 20.53
N TYR A 21 -22.18 16.72 20.46
CA TYR A 21 -22.51 18.11 20.78
C TYR A 21 -23.60 18.66 19.84
N LEU A 22 -23.50 18.43 18.53
CA LEU A 22 -24.49 18.89 17.55
C LEU A 22 -25.85 18.22 17.77
N VAL A 23 -25.87 16.90 18.05
CA VAL A 23 -27.10 16.16 18.36
C VAL A 23 -27.79 16.76 19.60
N TRP A 24 -27.01 17.05 20.64
CA TRP A 24 -27.52 17.64 21.87
C TRP A 24 -28.02 19.06 21.64
N LYS A 25 -27.24 19.90 20.98
CA LYS A 25 -27.53 21.33 20.76
C LYS A 25 -28.73 21.53 19.85
N LYS A 26 -28.81 20.81 18.74
CA LYS A 26 -29.94 20.85 17.78
C LYS A 26 -31.16 20.07 18.28
N ARG A 27 -31.08 19.47 19.46
CA ARG A 27 -32.15 18.61 20.03
C ARG A 27 -32.62 17.53 19.05
N LEU A 28 -31.71 17.00 18.24
CA LEU A 28 -32.00 15.95 17.25
C LEU A 28 -32.57 14.69 17.93
N TYR A 29 -32.27 14.46 19.20
CA TYR A 29 -32.88 13.36 19.98
C TYR A 29 -34.41 13.45 20.11
N ARG A 30 -35.00 14.62 19.85
CA ARG A 30 -36.47 14.80 19.77
C ARG A 30 -37.04 14.52 18.41
N LYS A 31 -36.21 14.50 17.37
CA LYS A 31 -36.55 14.28 15.97
C LYS A 31 -36.01 12.94 15.52
N TRP A 32 -36.68 11.90 15.95
CA TRP A 32 -36.23 10.51 15.78
C TRP A 32 -35.81 10.17 14.33
N MET A 33 -36.57 10.61 13.33
CA MET A 33 -36.25 10.35 11.93
C MET A 33 -34.95 11.00 11.48
N GLU A 34 -34.72 12.27 11.84
CA GLU A 34 -33.49 12.99 11.48
C GLU A 34 -32.27 12.37 12.17
N LEU A 35 -32.42 11.99 13.46
CA LEU A 35 -31.36 11.33 14.19
C LEU A 35 -30.99 9.96 13.59
N THR A 36 -32.00 9.14 13.28
CA THR A 36 -31.78 7.84 12.65
C THR A 36 -31.09 7.97 11.30
N LEU A 37 -31.52 8.93 10.49
CA LEU A 37 -30.87 9.21 9.20
C LEU A 37 -29.39 9.61 9.36
N CYS A 38 -29.08 10.50 10.33
CA CYS A 38 -27.71 10.90 10.62
C CYS A 38 -26.85 9.71 11.09
N ILE A 39 -27.37 8.86 11.98
CA ILE A 39 -26.66 7.67 12.47
C ILE A 39 -26.43 6.68 11.31
N MET A 40 -27.42 6.46 10.47
CA MET A 40 -27.27 5.60 9.28
C MET A 40 -26.19 6.14 8.33
N LEU A 41 -26.23 7.43 8.01
CA LEU A 41 -25.22 8.05 7.14
C LEU A 41 -23.81 7.97 7.72
N CYS A 42 -23.64 8.23 9.02
CA CYS A 42 -22.36 8.05 9.71
C CYS A 42 -21.89 6.59 9.73
N GLY A 43 -22.82 5.64 9.90
CA GLY A 43 -22.53 4.20 9.85
C GLY A 43 -22.20 3.69 8.45
N PHE A 44 -22.82 4.25 7.41
CA PHE A 44 -22.49 3.90 6.02
C PHE A 44 -21.17 4.48 5.53
N MET A 45 -20.65 5.53 6.14
CA MET A 45 -19.40 6.16 5.72
C MET A 45 -18.20 5.18 5.75
N PRO A 46 -17.90 4.48 6.87
CA PRO A 46 -16.84 3.47 6.89
C PRO A 46 -17.14 2.31 5.93
N LEU A 47 -18.41 1.93 5.79
CA LEU A 47 -18.80 0.88 4.86
C LEU A 47 -18.54 1.28 3.40
N ALA A 48 -18.83 2.53 3.02
CA ALA A 48 -18.57 3.04 1.67
C ALA A 48 -17.07 3.07 1.36
N VAL A 49 -16.23 3.41 2.34
CA VAL A 49 -14.77 3.41 2.20
C VAL A 49 -14.21 1.99 2.14
N ALA A 50 -14.76 1.07 2.93
CA ALA A 50 -14.35 -0.33 2.98
C ALA A 50 -15.13 -1.23 2.01
N PHE A 51 -15.97 -0.66 1.11
CA PHE A 51 -16.84 -1.43 0.22
C PHE A 51 -16.08 -2.41 -0.67
N ILE A 52 -14.90 -2.06 -1.09
CA ILE A 52 -14.00 -2.92 -1.86
C ILE A 52 -13.66 -4.23 -1.12
N TYR A 53 -13.51 -4.18 0.21
CA TYR A 53 -13.28 -5.37 1.03
C TYR A 53 -14.39 -6.42 0.92
N PHE A 54 -15.62 -5.97 0.72
CA PHE A 54 -16.77 -6.86 0.54
C PHE A 54 -16.91 -7.40 -0.87
N MET A 55 -16.42 -6.63 -1.87
CA MET A 55 -16.57 -7.00 -3.28
C MET A 55 -15.45 -7.92 -3.78
N ALA A 56 -14.25 -7.79 -3.22
CA ALA A 56 -13.08 -8.54 -3.66
C ALA A 56 -12.16 -8.88 -2.47
N PRO A 57 -12.54 -9.85 -1.62
CA PRO A 57 -11.78 -10.19 -0.41
C PRO A 57 -10.39 -10.79 -0.69
N GLU A 58 -10.14 -11.28 -1.91
CA GLU A 58 -8.89 -11.94 -2.32
C GLU A 58 -7.91 -10.98 -3.03
N VAL A 59 -8.27 -9.72 -3.22
CA VAL A 59 -7.43 -8.75 -3.93
C VAL A 59 -6.52 -8.01 -2.97
N ASP A 60 -5.23 -7.91 -3.30
CA ASP A 60 -4.28 -7.07 -2.58
C ASP A 60 -4.69 -5.60 -2.71
N TYR A 61 -4.95 -4.98 -1.56
CA TYR A 61 -5.46 -3.61 -1.49
C TYR A 61 -4.35 -2.60 -1.73
N SER A 62 -4.47 -1.82 -2.80
CA SER A 62 -3.58 -0.69 -3.01
C SER A 62 -3.95 0.49 -2.11
N MET A 63 -2.96 1.31 -1.70
CA MET A 63 -3.18 2.53 -0.92
C MET A 63 -4.20 3.49 -1.55
N LEU A 64 -4.35 3.43 -2.89
CA LEU A 64 -5.33 4.24 -3.62
C LEU A 64 -6.78 4.01 -3.16
N MET A 65 -7.09 2.81 -2.69
CA MET A 65 -8.43 2.42 -2.25
C MET A 65 -8.82 3.04 -0.91
N PHE A 66 -7.85 3.54 -0.14
CA PHE A 66 -8.08 4.15 1.18
C PHE A 66 -8.21 5.67 1.17
N TYR A 67 -8.19 6.32 0.00
CA TYR A 67 -8.37 7.79 -0.08
C TYR A 67 -9.68 8.27 0.56
N GLY A 68 -10.71 7.43 0.59
CA GLY A 68 -11.97 7.73 1.26
C GLY A 68 -11.81 8.08 2.75
N TYR A 69 -10.79 7.54 3.43
CA TYR A 69 -10.52 7.87 4.84
C TYR A 69 -10.12 9.33 5.05
N THR A 70 -9.54 10.00 4.06
CA THR A 70 -9.18 11.41 4.16
C THR A 70 -10.40 12.32 4.31
N LEU A 71 -11.58 11.86 3.89
CA LEU A 71 -12.84 12.59 4.05
C LEU A 71 -13.22 12.80 5.52
N ILE A 72 -12.69 12.00 6.45
CA ILE A 72 -12.93 12.20 7.89
C ILE A 72 -12.39 13.55 8.37
N TYR A 73 -11.26 14.00 7.82
CA TYR A 73 -10.69 15.31 8.15
C TYR A 73 -11.60 16.45 7.70
N VAL A 74 -12.14 16.32 6.48
CA VAL A 74 -13.11 17.30 5.96
C VAL A 74 -14.40 17.30 6.79
N LEU A 75 -14.87 16.11 7.18
CA LEU A 75 -16.06 15.97 8.04
C LEU A 75 -15.85 16.64 9.40
N VAL A 76 -14.71 16.45 10.04
CA VAL A 76 -14.39 17.07 11.35
C VAL A 76 -14.34 18.58 11.23
N LEU A 77 -13.72 19.12 10.18
CA LEU A 77 -13.68 20.56 9.93
C LEU A 77 -15.09 21.14 9.67
N ALA A 78 -15.89 20.46 8.86
CA ALA A 78 -17.27 20.86 8.58
C ALA A 78 -18.14 20.84 9.85
N MET A 79 -18.01 19.80 10.70
CA MET A 79 -18.72 19.75 11.98
C MET A 79 -18.29 20.87 12.94
N ALA A 80 -16.99 21.19 12.99
CA ALA A 80 -16.50 22.31 13.77
C ALA A 80 -17.06 23.64 13.30
N ASP A 81 -17.16 23.86 11.98
CA ASP A 81 -17.76 25.04 11.38
C ASP A 81 -19.25 25.19 11.73
N ILE A 82 -20.00 24.08 11.61
CA ILE A 82 -21.42 24.05 12.03
C ILE A 82 -21.57 24.36 13.53
N CYS A 83 -20.71 23.83 14.39
CA CYS A 83 -20.72 24.15 15.81
C CYS A 83 -20.48 25.63 16.08
N MET A 84 -19.62 26.26 15.29
CA MET A 84 -19.36 27.71 15.40
C MET A 84 -20.58 28.55 15.01
N ALA A 85 -21.21 28.20 13.88
CA ALA A 85 -22.41 28.92 13.41
C ALA A 85 -23.55 28.85 14.43
N GLU A 86 -23.74 27.67 15.07
CA GLU A 86 -24.75 27.51 16.12
C GLU A 86 -24.43 28.33 17.40
N TRP A 87 -23.15 28.51 17.74
CA TRP A 87 -22.76 29.34 18.87
C TRP A 87 -23.03 30.82 18.62
N GLU A 88 -22.85 31.27 17.38
CA GLU A 88 -23.10 32.66 16.99
C GLU A 88 -24.56 33.06 17.15
N GLN A 89 -25.48 32.18 16.72
CA GLN A 89 -26.92 32.43 16.81
C GLN A 89 -27.46 32.46 18.25
N ASN A 90 -26.81 31.74 19.18
CA ASN A 90 -27.30 31.57 20.55
C ASN A 90 -26.61 32.49 21.59
N SER A 91 -25.67 33.33 21.19
CA SER A 91 -24.91 34.19 22.12
C SER A 91 -25.70 35.44 22.45
N GLY A 92 -26.32 35.46 23.65
CA GLY A 92 -26.92 36.68 24.21
C GLY A 92 -25.87 37.75 24.53
N ILE A 93 -26.29 39.01 24.58
CA ILE A 93 -25.45 40.25 24.61
C ILE A 93 -24.44 40.29 25.79
N GLY A 94 -24.64 39.51 26.86
CA GLY A 94 -23.79 39.58 28.06
C GLY A 94 -22.62 38.57 28.12
N LEU A 95 -22.62 37.50 27.32
CA LEU A 95 -21.62 36.43 27.31
C LEU A 95 -20.72 36.45 26.08
N LYS A 96 -20.81 37.50 25.28
CA LYS A 96 -20.24 37.61 23.94
C LYS A 96 -18.72 37.36 23.88
N LYS A 97 -17.95 37.88 24.82
CA LYS A 97 -16.49 37.73 24.83
C LYS A 97 -16.02 36.31 25.17
N TRP A 98 -16.61 35.66 26.14
CA TRP A 98 -16.23 34.28 26.56
C TRP A 98 -16.60 33.24 25.48
N THR A 99 -17.74 33.41 24.83
CA THR A 99 -18.17 32.56 23.71
C THR A 99 -17.31 32.77 22.47
N GLU A 100 -16.83 33.97 22.21
CA GLU A 100 -15.88 34.26 21.11
C GLU A 100 -14.53 33.52 21.37
N TYR A 101 -13.95 33.66 22.55
CA TYR A 101 -12.70 32.96 22.87
C TYR A 101 -12.82 31.43 22.81
N SER A 102 -13.91 30.86 23.30
CA SER A 102 -14.17 29.42 23.24
C SER A 102 -14.34 28.94 21.79
N ARG A 103 -14.95 29.74 20.95
CA ARG A 103 -15.15 29.50 19.52
C ARG A 103 -13.82 29.47 18.75
N TYR A 104 -13.00 30.49 18.94
CA TYR A 104 -11.65 30.50 18.36
C TYR A 104 -10.79 29.36 18.90
N GLY A 105 -10.89 29.05 20.17
CA GLY A 105 -10.19 27.92 20.79
C GLY A 105 -10.56 26.58 20.15
N LEU A 106 -11.86 26.33 19.92
CA LEU A 106 -12.31 25.11 19.25
C LEU A 106 -11.74 24.97 17.83
N VAL A 107 -11.81 26.05 17.06
CA VAL A 107 -11.27 26.07 15.68
C VAL A 107 -9.78 25.79 15.67
N ILE A 108 -9.04 26.51 16.51
CA ILE A 108 -7.59 26.35 16.56
C ILE A 108 -7.22 24.93 16.97
N VAL A 109 -7.85 24.39 18.01
CA VAL A 109 -7.59 23.00 18.45
C VAL A 109 -7.93 22.00 17.35
N THR A 110 -9.09 22.15 16.72
CA THR A 110 -9.49 21.26 15.62
C THR A 110 -8.50 21.35 14.43
N ALA A 111 -8.14 22.55 14.03
CA ALA A 111 -7.20 22.77 12.94
C ALA A 111 -5.81 22.20 13.26
N VAL A 112 -5.31 22.39 14.49
CA VAL A 112 -4.02 21.84 14.93
C VAL A 112 -4.05 20.33 14.94
N VAL A 113 -5.10 19.70 15.48
CA VAL A 113 -5.23 18.24 15.50
C VAL A 113 -5.27 17.67 14.10
N VAL A 114 -6.09 18.24 13.20
CA VAL A 114 -6.18 17.81 11.80
C VAL A 114 -4.83 18.01 11.09
N PHE A 115 -4.18 19.16 11.28
CA PHE A 115 -2.88 19.45 10.67
C PHE A 115 -1.80 18.44 11.11
N ILE A 116 -1.70 18.15 12.41
CA ILE A 116 -0.72 17.19 12.92
C ILE A 116 -1.03 15.79 12.40
N SER A 117 -2.30 15.39 12.31
CA SER A 117 -2.70 14.10 11.75
C SER A 117 -2.31 13.98 10.28
N CYS A 118 -2.68 14.95 9.46
CA CYS A 118 -2.29 14.98 8.05
C CYS A 118 -0.77 14.97 7.86
N TYR A 119 -0.04 15.70 8.71
CA TYR A 119 1.43 15.76 8.65
C TYR A 119 2.05 14.40 9.01
N THR A 120 1.56 13.72 10.04
CA THR A 120 2.05 12.38 10.41
C THR A 120 1.76 11.34 9.34
N ASP A 121 0.57 11.39 8.73
CA ASP A 121 0.21 10.48 7.64
C ASP A 121 1.04 10.76 6.37
N TYR A 122 1.31 12.03 6.07
CA TYR A 122 2.22 12.43 5.00
C TYR A 122 3.64 11.86 5.20
N LEU A 123 4.18 11.93 6.42
CA LEU A 123 5.50 11.37 6.73
C LEU A 123 5.53 9.84 6.54
N VAL A 124 4.48 9.14 6.97
CA VAL A 124 4.38 7.68 6.79
C VAL A 124 4.30 7.34 5.30
N THR A 125 3.47 8.06 4.56
CA THR A 125 3.31 7.85 3.11
C THR A 125 4.62 8.07 2.36
N ASN A 126 5.34 9.16 2.64
CA ASN A 126 6.64 9.42 2.01
C ASN A 126 7.67 8.33 2.31
N LYS A 127 7.72 7.84 3.54
CA LYS A 127 8.60 6.71 3.89
C LYS A 127 8.22 5.44 3.12
N ALA A 128 6.92 5.18 2.97
CA ALA A 128 6.44 4.04 2.20
C ALA A 128 6.83 4.13 0.71
N TYR A 129 6.66 5.31 0.10
CA TYR A 129 7.09 5.55 -1.28
C TYR A 129 8.61 5.41 -1.46
N LEU A 130 9.39 5.95 -0.53
CA LEU A 130 10.86 5.82 -0.59
C LEU A 130 11.28 4.35 -0.49
N ARG A 131 10.66 3.58 0.41
CA ARG A 131 10.91 2.15 0.53
C ARG A 131 10.58 1.41 -0.78
N MET A 132 9.44 1.70 -1.37
CA MET A 132 9.02 1.11 -2.64
C MET A 132 10.00 1.46 -3.77
N ASP A 133 10.44 2.71 -3.88
CA ASP A 133 11.39 3.15 -4.90
C ASP A 133 12.73 2.41 -4.78
N ILE A 134 13.25 2.29 -3.57
CA ILE A 134 14.50 1.55 -3.32
C ILE A 134 14.32 0.06 -3.64
N ALA A 135 13.18 -0.55 -3.29
CA ALA A 135 12.91 -1.95 -3.58
C ALA A 135 12.81 -2.21 -5.09
N VAL A 136 12.08 -1.35 -5.84
CA VAL A 136 12.01 -1.43 -7.30
C VAL A 136 13.40 -1.28 -7.93
N SER A 137 14.21 -0.33 -7.45
CA SER A 137 15.56 -0.12 -7.95
C SER A 137 16.46 -1.35 -7.72
N ARG A 138 16.32 -2.02 -6.56
CA ARG A 138 17.07 -3.26 -6.26
C ARG A 138 16.64 -4.43 -7.14
N VAL A 139 15.34 -4.61 -7.33
CA VAL A 139 14.79 -5.64 -8.24
C VAL A 139 15.29 -5.39 -9.66
N ASN A 140 15.24 -4.16 -10.13
CA ASN A 140 15.76 -3.79 -11.45
C ASN A 140 17.26 -4.12 -11.60
N ASN A 141 18.08 -3.75 -10.61
CA ASN A 141 19.50 -4.06 -10.61
C ASN A 141 19.77 -5.57 -10.57
N TYR A 142 18.95 -6.33 -9.87
CA TYR A 142 19.06 -7.78 -9.83
C TYR A 142 18.81 -8.41 -11.20
N PHE A 143 17.70 -8.07 -11.85
CA PHE A 143 17.38 -8.60 -13.18
C PHE A 143 18.36 -8.12 -14.25
N ASN A 144 18.84 -6.88 -14.19
CA ASN A 144 19.88 -6.40 -15.09
C ASN A 144 21.18 -7.24 -14.97
N ARG A 145 21.55 -7.67 -13.76
CA ARG A 145 22.71 -8.56 -13.58
C ARG A 145 22.48 -9.94 -14.20
N ILE A 146 21.28 -10.50 -14.03
CA ILE A 146 20.92 -11.78 -14.64
C ILE A 146 20.96 -11.67 -16.16
N ILE A 147 20.35 -10.64 -16.71
CA ILE A 147 20.31 -10.39 -18.16
C ILE A 147 21.73 -10.25 -18.70
N ALA A 148 22.59 -9.46 -18.06
CA ALA A 148 23.99 -9.36 -18.44
C ALA A 148 24.72 -10.71 -18.38
N SER A 149 24.36 -11.58 -17.44
CA SER A 149 24.92 -12.94 -17.35
C SER A 149 24.40 -13.86 -18.46
N VAL A 150 23.16 -13.68 -18.91
CA VAL A 150 22.61 -14.39 -20.10
C VAL A 150 23.33 -13.91 -21.37
N GLU A 151 23.44 -12.59 -21.55
CA GLU A 151 24.10 -11.99 -22.73
C GLU A 151 25.59 -12.33 -22.82
N ALA A 152 26.21 -12.66 -21.69
CA ALA A 152 27.62 -13.08 -21.63
C ALA A 152 27.85 -14.57 -21.96
N GLN A 153 26.79 -15.35 -22.25
CA GLN A 153 26.97 -16.73 -22.68
C GLN A 153 27.50 -16.79 -24.12
N ASP A 154 28.49 -17.65 -24.37
CA ASP A 154 29.21 -17.72 -25.66
C ASP A 154 28.28 -17.99 -26.85
N ASP A 155 27.21 -18.77 -26.66
CA ASP A 155 26.26 -19.17 -27.68
C ASP A 155 25.00 -18.30 -27.72
N TYR A 156 24.91 -17.24 -26.92
CA TYR A 156 23.76 -16.34 -26.91
C TYR A 156 23.79 -15.40 -28.13
N GLN A 157 22.64 -15.29 -28.77
CA GLN A 157 22.44 -14.35 -29.87
C GLN A 157 21.32 -13.37 -29.52
N ASN A 158 21.49 -12.11 -29.91
CA ASN A 158 20.48 -11.11 -29.67
C ASN A 158 19.16 -11.50 -30.36
N GLY A 159 18.11 -11.68 -29.58
CA GLY A 159 16.81 -12.15 -30.05
C GLY A 159 16.52 -13.62 -29.73
N ASP A 160 17.46 -14.33 -29.08
CA ASP A 160 17.19 -15.67 -28.53
C ASP A 160 16.09 -15.58 -27.46
N ASP A 161 15.25 -16.60 -27.43
CA ASP A 161 14.22 -16.75 -26.42
C ASP A 161 14.83 -17.05 -25.04
N VAL A 162 14.46 -16.27 -24.04
CA VAL A 162 14.91 -16.41 -22.64
C VAL A 162 13.71 -16.58 -21.72
N THR A 163 13.78 -17.45 -20.76
CA THR A 163 12.77 -17.62 -19.74
C THR A 163 13.38 -17.76 -18.34
N PHE A 164 12.66 -17.30 -17.34
CA PHE A 164 13.02 -17.42 -15.93
C PHE A 164 12.09 -18.44 -15.27
N VAL A 165 12.67 -19.47 -14.68
CA VAL A 165 11.92 -20.55 -14.04
C VAL A 165 12.31 -20.65 -12.56
N GLY A 166 11.33 -20.92 -11.73
CA GLY A 166 11.46 -20.94 -10.28
C GLY A 166 11.01 -19.65 -9.63
N ASN A 167 10.82 -19.71 -8.33
CA ASN A 167 10.44 -18.56 -7.52
C ASN A 167 11.69 -17.88 -6.96
N PHE A 168 11.55 -16.62 -6.64
CA PHE A 168 12.62 -15.87 -6.02
C PHE A 168 12.40 -15.83 -4.51
N TYR A 169 13.15 -16.64 -3.75
CA TYR A 169 13.17 -16.56 -2.29
C TYR A 169 14.45 -15.86 -1.83
N TYR A 170 14.33 -14.59 -1.44
CA TYR A 170 15.48 -13.80 -1.00
C TYR A 170 16.13 -14.36 0.28
N LYS A 171 15.36 -15.08 1.12
CA LYS A 171 15.89 -15.69 2.36
C LYS A 171 16.91 -16.79 2.13
N GLU A 172 16.84 -17.45 0.98
CA GLU A 172 17.72 -18.56 0.63
C GLU A 172 18.87 -18.13 -0.29
N ASN A 173 18.77 -16.94 -0.88
CA ASN A 173 19.81 -16.43 -1.78
C ASN A 173 20.65 -15.34 -1.10
N PRO A 174 21.86 -15.71 -0.56
CA PRO A 174 22.71 -14.77 0.17
C PRO A 174 23.30 -13.64 -0.67
N SER A 175 23.19 -13.72 -2.01
CA SER A 175 23.60 -12.64 -2.92
C SER A 175 22.57 -11.53 -3.06
N VAL A 176 21.37 -11.73 -2.51
CA VAL A 176 20.33 -10.72 -2.48
C VAL A 176 20.24 -10.17 -1.07
N VAL A 177 20.75 -8.98 -0.89
CA VAL A 177 20.56 -8.24 0.36
C VAL A 177 19.07 -7.98 0.52
N GLU A 178 18.56 -8.26 1.72
CA GLU A 178 17.18 -7.96 2.13
C GLU A 178 16.69 -6.67 1.48
N PHE A 179 15.55 -6.72 0.76
CA PHE A 179 14.97 -5.51 0.15
C PHE A 179 14.50 -4.52 1.22
N ASP A 180 14.47 -4.95 2.47
CA ASP A 180 14.08 -4.12 3.61
C ASP A 180 15.25 -3.21 4.02
N VAL A 181 15.24 -1.99 3.50
CA VAL A 181 16.28 -0.99 3.73
C VAL A 181 16.10 -0.27 5.06
N MET A 182 14.90 -0.29 5.60
CA MET A 182 14.54 0.43 6.82
C MET A 182 14.09 -0.56 7.88
N ASP A 183 14.97 -0.78 8.83
CA ASP A 183 14.77 -1.62 10.02
C ASP A 183 13.78 -0.96 11.01
N SER A 184 12.63 -0.51 10.51
CA SER A 184 11.56 -0.04 11.37
C SER A 184 10.40 -1.02 11.32
N GLU A 185 10.19 -1.76 12.41
CA GLU A 185 9.02 -2.61 12.65
C GLU A 185 7.70 -1.96 12.20
N SER A 186 7.63 -0.63 12.30
CA SER A 186 6.44 0.14 11.94
C SER A 186 6.17 0.23 10.43
N LEU A 187 7.14 -0.11 9.57
CA LEU A 187 6.97 -0.13 8.11
C LEU A 187 6.77 -1.56 7.59
N ARG A 188 7.17 -2.58 8.35
CA ARG A 188 6.87 -3.99 8.06
C ARG A 188 5.36 -4.26 8.12
N GLU A 189 4.63 -3.53 8.97
CA GLU A 189 3.19 -3.66 9.13
C GLU A 189 2.37 -2.93 8.02
N LEU A 190 3.01 -2.18 7.13
CA LEU A 190 2.33 -1.57 6.00
C LEU A 190 2.19 -2.61 4.88
N SER A 191 1.12 -3.39 4.94
CA SER A 191 0.72 -4.29 3.86
C SER A 191 0.59 -3.51 2.54
N GLY A 192 1.05 -4.08 1.44
CA GLY A 192 1.00 -3.46 0.12
C GLY A 192 2.19 -2.56 -0.24
N VAL A 193 3.14 -2.36 0.68
CA VAL A 193 4.43 -1.69 0.40
C VAL A 193 5.56 -2.70 0.28
N ALA A 194 5.32 -3.93 0.75
CA ALA A 194 6.23 -5.04 0.58
C ALA A 194 6.12 -5.58 -0.85
N LEU A 195 7.13 -5.35 -1.65
CA LEU A 195 7.32 -6.01 -2.94
C LEU A 195 7.57 -7.51 -2.80
N GLU A 196 7.57 -8.00 -1.57
CA GLU A 196 7.99 -9.35 -1.18
C GLU A 196 7.24 -10.44 -1.92
N ASN A 197 5.98 -10.24 -2.29
CA ASN A 197 5.18 -11.26 -2.95
C ASN A 197 4.62 -10.81 -4.32
N GLY A 198 4.40 -9.53 -4.56
CA GLY A 198 3.67 -9.04 -5.74
C GLY A 198 4.50 -9.02 -7.03
N LEU A 199 5.78 -8.62 -6.99
CA LEU A 199 6.67 -8.60 -8.17
C LEU A 199 7.37 -9.94 -8.41
N MET A 200 7.25 -10.88 -7.49
CA MET A 200 7.98 -12.14 -7.54
C MET A 200 7.11 -13.33 -7.96
N THR A 201 5.81 -13.13 -8.14
CA THR A 201 5.00 -14.10 -8.87
C THR A 201 5.46 -14.13 -10.33
N SER A 202 5.49 -15.31 -10.92
CA SER A 202 6.01 -15.55 -12.26
C SER A 202 5.44 -14.56 -13.30
N GLY A 203 4.13 -14.35 -13.34
CA GLY A 203 3.52 -13.42 -14.29
C GLY A 203 3.86 -11.93 -14.04
N ALA A 204 3.91 -11.49 -12.78
CA ALA A 204 4.27 -10.11 -12.47
C ALA A 204 5.75 -9.84 -12.75
N ARG A 205 6.63 -10.80 -12.48
CA ARG A 205 8.04 -10.75 -12.82
C ARG A 205 8.26 -10.61 -14.32
N ASP A 206 7.64 -11.47 -15.11
CA ASP A 206 7.82 -11.48 -16.56
C ASP A 206 7.32 -10.17 -17.18
N ASN A 207 6.20 -9.64 -16.71
CA ASN A 207 5.71 -8.33 -17.11
C ASN A 207 6.67 -7.21 -16.70
N PHE A 208 7.25 -7.27 -15.51
CA PHE A 208 8.26 -6.30 -15.07
C PHE A 208 9.49 -6.33 -15.98
N ILE A 209 10.02 -7.52 -16.28
CA ILE A 209 11.19 -7.67 -17.16
C ILE A 209 10.90 -7.16 -18.56
N ARG A 210 9.75 -7.53 -19.15
CA ARG A 210 9.38 -7.07 -20.51
C ARG A 210 9.16 -5.57 -20.59
N HIS A 211 8.38 -5.01 -19.67
CA HIS A 211 7.87 -3.65 -19.82
C HIS A 211 8.71 -2.59 -19.09
N TYR A 212 9.35 -2.97 -17.99
CA TYR A 212 10.13 -2.02 -17.20
C TYR A 212 11.63 -2.13 -17.49
N VAL A 213 12.16 -3.36 -17.55
CA VAL A 213 13.58 -3.58 -17.88
C VAL A 213 13.79 -3.49 -19.40
N GLY A 214 12.78 -3.83 -20.19
CA GLY A 214 12.83 -3.76 -21.66
C GLY A 214 13.53 -4.96 -22.33
N PHE A 215 13.60 -6.09 -21.63
CA PHE A 215 14.23 -7.30 -22.13
C PHE A 215 13.19 -8.25 -22.76
N ASN A 216 13.51 -8.79 -23.95
CA ASN A 216 12.63 -9.71 -24.64
C ASN A 216 12.69 -11.10 -24.00
N MET A 217 11.51 -11.64 -23.66
CA MET A 217 11.37 -12.94 -23.03
C MET A 217 10.49 -13.84 -23.87
N ALA A 218 10.76 -15.15 -23.82
CA ALA A 218 9.89 -16.16 -24.38
C ALA A 218 8.45 -16.03 -23.84
N ASP A 219 7.47 -16.15 -24.72
CA ASP A 219 6.07 -16.12 -24.33
C ASP A 219 5.58 -17.52 -23.93
N LEU A 220 5.98 -17.93 -22.73
CA LEU A 220 5.64 -19.23 -22.18
C LEU A 220 4.50 -19.13 -21.17
N SER A 221 3.56 -20.06 -21.26
CA SER A 221 2.54 -20.22 -20.21
C SER A 221 3.17 -20.77 -18.92
N GLU A 222 2.51 -20.57 -17.78
CA GLU A 222 2.96 -21.17 -16.51
C GLU A 222 3.07 -22.71 -16.62
N GLY A 223 2.12 -23.36 -17.29
CA GLY A 223 2.17 -24.80 -17.51
C GLY A 223 3.36 -25.25 -18.39
N ASP A 224 3.90 -24.40 -19.24
CA ASP A 224 5.11 -24.72 -20.02
C ASP A 224 6.36 -24.54 -19.17
N LYS A 225 6.40 -23.56 -18.29
CA LYS A 225 7.47 -23.39 -17.29
C LYS A 225 7.50 -24.55 -16.30
N GLU A 226 6.34 -25.01 -15.85
CA GLU A 226 6.22 -26.22 -15.01
C GLU A 226 6.78 -27.46 -15.71
N LYS A 227 6.49 -27.65 -17.00
CA LYS A 227 7.08 -28.76 -17.78
C LYS A 227 8.60 -28.66 -17.85
N ILE A 228 9.16 -27.45 -18.03
CA ILE A 228 10.60 -27.23 -18.01
C ILE A 228 11.15 -27.57 -16.61
N ALA A 229 10.50 -27.13 -15.54
CA ALA A 229 10.91 -27.41 -14.17
C ALA A 229 10.91 -28.90 -13.80
N GLN A 230 10.09 -29.70 -14.47
CA GLN A 230 10.04 -31.14 -14.27
C GLN A 230 11.12 -31.90 -15.02
N THR A 231 11.84 -31.30 -15.96
CA THR A 231 12.91 -31.99 -16.71
C THR A 231 14.10 -32.33 -15.81
N THR A 232 14.79 -33.40 -16.14
CA THR A 232 15.98 -33.84 -15.39
C THR A 232 17.09 -32.82 -15.51
N GLU A 233 17.27 -32.27 -16.69
CA GLU A 233 18.27 -31.24 -16.99
C GLU A 233 18.06 -29.99 -16.11
N PHE A 234 16.82 -29.50 -15.96
CA PHE A 234 16.53 -28.37 -15.10
C PHE A 234 16.80 -28.66 -13.61
N LYS A 235 16.44 -29.87 -13.15
CA LYS A 235 16.65 -30.25 -11.74
C LYS A 235 18.13 -30.36 -11.37
N GLU A 236 18.97 -30.72 -12.32
CA GLU A 236 20.42 -30.78 -12.15
C GLU A 236 21.10 -29.41 -12.24
N MET A 237 20.42 -28.39 -12.77
CA MET A 237 20.95 -27.02 -12.80
C MET A 237 21.05 -26.46 -11.36
N PRO A 238 22.16 -25.80 -11.02
CA PRO A 238 22.24 -25.04 -9.78
C PRO A 238 21.41 -23.75 -9.88
N ASP A 239 21.02 -23.20 -8.73
CA ASP A 239 20.30 -21.93 -8.67
C ASP A 239 21.21 -20.75 -8.96
N TYR A 240 20.64 -19.69 -9.58
CA TYR A 240 21.35 -18.44 -9.80
C TYR A 240 21.76 -17.81 -8.45
N PRO A 241 23.01 -17.34 -8.25
CA PRO A 241 24.00 -16.97 -9.27
C PRO A 241 25.10 -18.02 -9.52
N ALA A 242 24.90 -19.29 -9.16
CA ALA A 242 25.92 -20.29 -9.37
C ALA A 242 26.23 -20.52 -10.86
N GLN A 243 27.47 -20.90 -11.17
CA GLN A 243 27.85 -21.22 -12.55
C GLN A 243 27.05 -22.43 -13.03
N GLY A 244 26.44 -22.32 -14.22
CA GLY A 244 25.55 -23.34 -14.79
C GLY A 244 24.07 -23.15 -14.50
N SER A 245 23.69 -22.08 -13.77
CA SER A 245 22.27 -21.70 -13.55
C SER A 245 21.57 -21.13 -14.78
N ILE A 246 22.32 -20.90 -15.86
CA ILE A 246 21.83 -20.40 -17.16
C ILE A 246 22.23 -21.42 -18.20
N GLN A 247 21.26 -22.09 -18.82
CA GLN A 247 21.52 -23.11 -19.84
C GLN A 247 20.46 -23.05 -20.96
N LYS A 248 20.84 -23.52 -22.14
CA LYS A 248 19.92 -23.63 -23.28
C LYS A 248 19.24 -24.99 -23.26
N LEU A 249 17.96 -25.02 -22.89
CA LEU A 249 17.13 -26.22 -22.85
C LEU A 249 16.10 -26.16 -23.99
N ASN A 250 16.05 -27.19 -24.84
CA ASN A 250 15.14 -27.27 -25.97
C ASN A 250 15.12 -26.02 -26.89
N GLY A 251 16.27 -25.35 -27.03
CA GLY A 251 16.42 -24.16 -27.87
C GLY A 251 16.09 -22.83 -27.16
N ILE A 252 15.63 -22.84 -25.92
CA ILE A 252 15.30 -21.67 -25.10
C ILE A 252 16.36 -21.54 -24.01
N TRP A 253 16.81 -20.31 -23.75
CA TRP A 253 17.66 -20.01 -22.60
C TRP A 253 16.83 -20.02 -21.33
N VAL A 254 17.18 -20.89 -20.41
CA VAL A 254 16.49 -21.04 -19.11
C VAL A 254 17.41 -20.54 -18.01
N VAL A 255 16.90 -19.62 -17.21
CA VAL A 255 17.54 -19.17 -15.96
C VAL A 255 16.82 -19.80 -14.80
N LYS A 256 17.52 -20.63 -14.05
CA LYS A 256 16.99 -21.23 -12.80
C LYS A 256 17.19 -20.25 -11.64
N LEU A 257 16.09 -19.71 -11.10
CA LEU A 257 16.12 -18.80 -9.96
C LEU A 257 16.20 -19.56 -8.63
N CYS A 258 15.36 -20.57 -8.44
CA CYS A 258 15.40 -21.56 -7.37
C CYS A 258 14.57 -22.77 -7.79
N ASP A 259 14.55 -23.80 -6.99
CA ASP A 259 13.67 -24.93 -7.23
C ASP A 259 12.19 -24.50 -7.23
N TYR A 260 11.44 -25.10 -8.13
CA TYR A 260 10.00 -24.93 -8.19
C TYR A 260 9.40 -25.78 -7.06
N GLU A 261 9.06 -25.16 -5.95
CA GLU A 261 8.29 -25.81 -4.90
C GLU A 261 6.79 -25.77 -5.27
N ASP A 262 6.15 -26.92 -5.24
CA ASP A 262 4.70 -27.11 -5.47
C ASP A 262 3.83 -26.41 -4.40
#